data_ff50692d46844662b98a0ed1d9d06a68
#
_entry.id   ff50692d46844662b98a0ed1d9d06a68
#
_cell.length_a   1.000
_cell.length_b   1.000
_cell.length_c   1.000
_cell.angle_alpha   90.00
_cell.angle_beta   90.00
_cell.angle_gamma   90.00
#
_symmetry.space_group_name_H-M   'P 1'
#
loop_
_entity.id
_entity.type
_entity.pdbx_description
1 polymer ?
#
loop_
_entity_poly.entity_id
_entity_poly.type
_entity_poly.pdbx_seq_one_letter_code
_entity_poly.pdbx_strand_id
1 'polypeptide(L)'
;MSIFKKMVELQHQFNKQVAEDYLDKNFNWNSAIIAESGELLDSLGYKWWKKQEPDMENVKVEAIDLLHFVISEEIQRHHRNFHKSERTNNEYIISMTIQNFEKDFAEDNILIYRDFKELIDLLNYHRYSRLFIMKKIFEELNMRNEDVYIAYITKNCLNKFRQDNGYKDGSYIKNWNGREDNIVAFE
;
A
#
# COMPACT_ATOMS: atom_id res chain seq x y z
N MET A 1 -6.66 -11.95 16.56
CA MET A 1 -7.19 -11.31 15.35
C MET A 1 -6.04 -11.19 14.37
N SER A 2 -6.22 -11.61 13.11
CA SER A 2 -5.14 -11.53 12.09
C SER A 2 -4.76 -10.07 11.84
N ILE A 3 -3.43 -9.80 11.73
CA ILE A 3 -2.92 -8.46 11.39
C ILE A 3 -3.39 -8.04 9.99
N PHE A 4 -3.45 -8.98 9.06
CA PHE A 4 -3.91 -8.73 7.68
C PHE A 4 -5.38 -8.32 7.65
N LYS A 5 -6.23 -9.00 8.44
CA LYS A 5 -7.63 -8.60 8.62
C LYS A 5 -7.72 -7.15 9.07
N LYS A 6 -6.92 -6.76 10.08
CA LYS A 6 -6.95 -5.39 10.60
C LYS A 6 -6.53 -4.36 9.55
N MET A 7 -5.49 -4.65 8.77
CA MET A 7 -5.03 -3.74 7.70
C MET A 7 -6.10 -3.56 6.63
N VAL A 8 -6.75 -4.63 6.15
CA VAL A 8 -7.82 -4.55 5.14
C VAL A 8 -9.03 -3.77 5.65
N GLU A 9 -9.45 -4.01 6.89
CA GLU A 9 -10.59 -3.29 7.50
C GLU A 9 -10.28 -1.79 7.66
N LEU A 10 -9.09 -1.43 8.10
CA LEU A 10 -8.67 -0.03 8.22
C LEU A 10 -8.58 0.65 6.85
N GLN A 11 -8.06 -0.05 5.83
CA GLN A 11 -8.02 0.50 4.47
C GLN A 11 -9.42 0.76 3.93
N HIS A 12 -10.34 -0.19 4.12
CA HIS A 12 -11.72 0.01 3.72
C HIS A 12 -12.36 1.23 4.40
N GLN A 13 -12.16 1.38 5.72
CA GLN A 13 -12.65 2.53 6.48
C GLN A 13 -12.04 3.83 5.99
N PHE A 14 -10.74 3.86 5.73
CA PHE A 14 -10.04 5.04 5.22
C PHE A 14 -10.53 5.41 3.81
N ASN A 15 -10.67 4.45 2.91
CA ASN A 15 -11.20 4.70 1.57
C ASN A 15 -12.62 5.28 1.62
N LYS A 16 -13.48 4.82 2.53
CA LYS A 16 -14.82 5.38 2.75
C LYS A 16 -14.77 6.80 3.28
N GLN A 17 -13.81 7.14 4.13
CA GLN A 17 -13.62 8.51 4.60
C GLN A 17 -13.25 9.46 3.45
N VAL A 18 -12.37 9.02 2.54
CA VAL A 18 -11.96 9.80 1.36
C VAL A 18 -13.11 9.94 0.37
N ALA A 19 -13.85 8.85 0.12
CA ALA A 19 -15.02 8.81 -0.75
C ALA A 19 -15.95 7.68 -0.30
N GLU A 20 -17.11 8.03 0.24
CA GLU A 20 -18.05 7.05 0.83
C GLU A 20 -18.47 5.96 -0.16
N ASP A 21 -18.61 6.35 -1.43
CA ASP A 21 -19.01 5.50 -2.56
C ASP A 21 -17.80 4.96 -3.37
N TYR A 22 -16.60 4.87 -2.76
CA TYR A 22 -15.35 4.53 -3.47
C TYR A 22 -15.41 3.20 -4.21
N LEU A 23 -16.21 2.24 -3.75
CA LEU A 23 -16.37 0.94 -4.40
C LEU A 23 -17.05 1.05 -5.76
N ASP A 24 -18.02 1.96 -5.87
CA ASP A 24 -18.78 2.18 -7.11
C ASP A 24 -18.06 3.14 -8.06
N LYS A 25 -17.08 3.89 -7.56
CA LYS A 25 -16.21 4.74 -8.37
C LYS A 25 -15.10 3.91 -9.01
N ASN A 26 -14.79 4.22 -10.25
CA ASN A 26 -13.72 3.54 -10.97
C ASN A 26 -12.38 4.28 -10.75
N PHE A 27 -11.89 4.32 -9.51
CA PHE A 27 -10.59 4.90 -9.23
C PHE A 27 -9.47 4.12 -9.91
N ASN A 28 -8.50 4.85 -10.45
CA ASN A 28 -7.34 4.26 -11.11
C ASN A 28 -6.23 3.99 -10.09
N TRP A 29 -6.41 2.94 -9.27
CA TRP A 29 -5.40 2.51 -8.29
C TRP A 29 -4.06 2.16 -8.94
N ASN A 30 -4.09 1.65 -10.18
CA ASN A 30 -2.88 1.35 -10.91
C ASN A 30 -1.98 2.57 -11.11
N SER A 31 -2.58 3.73 -11.45
CA SER A 31 -1.81 4.98 -11.57
C SER A 31 -1.22 5.44 -10.24
N ALA A 32 -1.93 5.25 -9.13
CA ALA A 32 -1.40 5.53 -7.80
C ALA A 32 -0.21 4.61 -7.49
N ILE A 33 -0.35 3.30 -7.72
CA ILE A 33 0.74 2.32 -7.53
C ILE A 33 1.97 2.68 -8.39
N ILE A 34 1.79 3.10 -9.63
CA ILE A 34 2.90 3.55 -10.50
C ILE A 34 3.59 4.80 -9.93
N ALA A 35 2.82 5.76 -9.42
CA ALA A 35 3.38 6.98 -8.83
C ALA A 35 4.23 6.66 -7.60
N GLU A 36 3.68 5.91 -6.64
CA GLU A 36 4.41 5.49 -5.44
C GLU A 36 5.62 4.58 -5.76
N SER A 37 5.51 3.74 -6.81
CA SER A 37 6.66 2.97 -7.30
C SER A 37 7.80 3.89 -7.76
N GLY A 38 7.47 5.03 -8.36
CA GLY A 38 8.44 6.05 -8.76
C GLY A 38 9.11 6.73 -7.56
N GLU A 39 8.35 7.05 -6.51
CA GLU A 39 8.85 7.65 -5.27
C GLU A 39 9.76 6.67 -4.52
N LEU A 40 9.36 5.40 -4.43
CA LEU A 40 10.19 4.34 -3.86
C LEU A 40 11.50 4.17 -4.63
N LEU A 41 11.46 4.13 -5.98
CA LEU A 41 12.66 4.04 -6.81
C LEU A 41 13.57 5.26 -6.63
N ASP A 42 13.02 6.48 -6.49
CA ASP A 42 13.83 7.68 -6.26
C ASP A 42 14.53 7.62 -4.91
N SER A 43 13.83 7.18 -3.86
CA SER A 43 14.40 6.94 -2.53
C SER A 43 15.47 5.85 -2.53
N LEU A 44 15.34 4.82 -3.39
CA LEU A 44 16.32 3.76 -3.58
C LEU A 44 17.58 4.22 -4.35
N GLY A 45 17.56 5.42 -4.95
CA GLY A 45 18.68 5.93 -5.73
C GLY A 45 18.86 5.20 -7.06
N TYR A 46 17.78 4.97 -7.81
CA TYR A 46 17.78 4.19 -9.05
C TYR A 46 18.53 4.83 -10.22
N LYS A 47 18.80 6.14 -10.16
CA LYS A 47 19.35 6.91 -11.28
C LYS A 47 20.85 6.59 -11.50
N TRP A 48 21.13 5.54 -12.28
CA TRP A 48 22.50 5.10 -12.60
C TRP A 48 23.38 6.18 -13.25
N TRP A 49 22.76 7.20 -13.82
CA TRP A 49 23.47 8.33 -14.48
C TRP A 49 23.81 9.49 -13.52
N LYS A 50 23.47 9.37 -12.24
CA LYS A 50 23.71 10.38 -11.21
C LYS A 50 24.09 9.69 -9.90
N LYS A 51 25.10 10.23 -9.20
CA LYS A 51 25.40 9.74 -7.85
C LYS A 51 24.23 10.01 -6.92
N GLN A 52 23.72 8.99 -6.28
CA GLN A 52 22.69 9.04 -5.26
C GLN A 52 23.08 8.11 -4.11
N GLU A 53 22.69 8.47 -2.91
CA GLU A 53 22.75 7.60 -1.73
C GLU A 53 21.31 7.15 -1.43
N PRO A 54 21.04 5.85 -1.27
CA PRO A 54 19.71 5.36 -0.92
C PRO A 54 19.26 5.88 0.45
N ASP A 55 18.03 6.36 0.54
CA ASP A 55 17.34 6.62 1.80
C ASP A 55 16.47 5.42 2.17
N MET A 56 17.06 4.43 2.84
CA MET A 56 16.39 3.17 3.15
C MET A 56 15.23 3.32 4.13
N GLU A 57 15.23 4.35 4.98
CA GLU A 57 14.09 4.61 5.86
C GLU A 57 12.89 5.13 5.04
N ASN A 58 13.13 6.03 4.09
CA ASN A 58 12.07 6.48 3.19
C ASN A 58 11.63 5.36 2.22
N VAL A 59 12.52 4.48 1.75
CA VAL A 59 12.15 3.28 0.96
C VAL A 59 11.12 2.43 1.70
N LYS A 60 11.26 2.24 3.02
CA LYS A 60 10.28 1.49 3.82
C LYS A 60 8.94 2.23 3.89
N VAL A 61 8.95 3.55 4.04
CA VAL A 61 7.72 4.37 4.07
C VAL A 61 6.97 4.26 2.74
N GLU A 62 7.67 4.42 1.61
CA GLU A 62 7.08 4.31 0.28
C GLU A 62 6.55 2.89 -0.02
N ALA A 63 7.23 1.85 0.48
CA ALA A 63 6.71 0.48 0.38
C ALA A 63 5.39 0.31 1.15
N ILE A 64 5.20 1.01 2.26
CA ILE A 64 3.93 1.02 3.00
C ILE A 64 2.85 1.79 2.23
N ASP A 65 3.19 2.90 1.56
CA ASP A 65 2.24 3.64 0.72
C ASP A 65 1.77 2.79 -0.47
N LEU A 66 2.69 2.07 -1.12
CA LEU A 66 2.33 1.07 -2.12
C LEU A 66 1.34 0.03 -1.57
N LEU A 67 1.56 -0.49 -0.36
CA LEU A 67 0.66 -1.47 0.25
C LEU A 67 -0.75 -0.92 0.46
N HIS A 68 -0.90 0.35 0.85
CA HIS A 68 -2.22 1.00 0.97
C HIS A 68 -2.98 0.98 -0.36
N PHE A 69 -2.32 1.30 -1.46
CA PHE A 69 -2.95 1.29 -2.78
C PHE A 69 -3.19 -0.12 -3.32
N VAL A 70 -2.28 -1.06 -3.06
CA VAL A 70 -2.47 -2.48 -3.44
C VAL A 70 -3.67 -3.09 -2.72
N ILE A 71 -3.84 -2.86 -1.42
CA ILE A 71 -5.03 -3.34 -0.67
C ILE A 71 -6.30 -2.68 -1.22
N SER A 72 -6.27 -1.37 -1.52
CA SER A 72 -7.41 -0.65 -2.09
C SER A 72 -7.82 -1.21 -3.45
N GLU A 73 -6.85 -1.51 -4.31
CA GLU A 73 -7.09 -2.15 -5.61
C GLU A 73 -7.70 -3.54 -5.46
N GLU A 74 -7.18 -4.36 -4.54
CA GLU A 74 -7.71 -5.71 -4.28
C GLU A 74 -9.16 -5.65 -3.81
N ILE A 75 -9.51 -4.77 -2.87
CA ILE A 75 -10.89 -4.58 -2.41
C ILE A 75 -11.79 -4.20 -3.60
N GLN A 76 -11.38 -3.22 -4.43
CA GLN A 76 -12.19 -2.79 -5.57
C GLN A 76 -12.24 -3.86 -6.66
N ARG A 77 -11.20 -4.64 -6.88
CA ARG A 77 -11.17 -5.76 -7.83
C ARG A 77 -12.19 -6.85 -7.42
N HIS A 78 -12.24 -7.20 -6.15
CA HIS A 78 -13.26 -8.13 -5.63
C HIS A 78 -14.67 -7.56 -5.79
N HIS A 79 -14.87 -6.28 -5.48
CA HIS A 79 -16.16 -5.63 -5.70
C HIS A 79 -16.59 -5.73 -7.16
N ARG A 80 -15.75 -5.34 -8.11
CA ARG A 80 -16.07 -5.42 -9.56
C ARG A 80 -16.38 -6.83 -10.04
N ASN A 81 -15.66 -7.83 -9.53
CA ASN A 81 -15.83 -9.22 -9.96
C ASN A 81 -17.12 -9.85 -9.41
N PHE A 82 -17.54 -9.44 -8.23
CA PHE A 82 -18.66 -10.09 -7.51
C PHE A 82 -19.93 -9.24 -7.42
N HIS A 83 -19.88 -7.95 -7.76
CA HIS A 83 -21.03 -7.02 -7.68
C HIS A 83 -22.27 -7.49 -8.46
N LYS A 84 -22.10 -8.36 -9.45
CA LYS A 84 -23.21 -8.87 -10.28
C LYS A 84 -24.01 -10.02 -9.63
N SER A 85 -23.62 -10.50 -8.47
CA SER A 85 -24.35 -11.55 -7.76
C SER A 85 -25.17 -10.94 -6.62
N GLU A 86 -26.45 -11.27 -6.53
CA GLU A 86 -27.38 -10.80 -5.48
C GLU A 86 -26.97 -11.16 -4.03
N ARG A 87 -25.89 -11.95 -3.87
CA ARG A 87 -25.38 -12.42 -2.57
C ARG A 87 -24.14 -11.66 -2.10
N THR A 88 -23.68 -10.67 -2.84
CA THR A 88 -22.40 -10.01 -2.55
C THR A 88 -22.62 -8.74 -1.73
N ASN A 89 -22.27 -8.77 -0.46
CA ASN A 89 -22.20 -7.59 0.40
C ASN A 89 -20.75 -7.18 0.65
N ASN A 90 -20.54 -6.01 1.23
CA ASN A 90 -19.21 -5.50 1.56
C ASN A 90 -18.43 -6.44 2.49
N GLU A 91 -19.07 -7.14 3.41
CA GLU A 91 -18.43 -8.11 4.30
C GLU A 91 -17.79 -9.26 3.54
N TYR A 92 -18.47 -9.78 2.50
CA TYR A 92 -17.93 -10.82 1.65
C TYR A 92 -16.70 -10.32 0.88
N ILE A 93 -16.76 -9.13 0.29
CA ILE A 93 -15.65 -8.52 -0.45
C ILE A 93 -14.42 -8.35 0.45
N ILE A 94 -14.62 -7.83 1.66
CA ILE A 94 -13.55 -7.66 2.66
C ILE A 94 -12.99 -9.04 3.07
N SER A 95 -13.85 -10.03 3.30
CA SER A 95 -13.42 -11.39 3.65
C SER A 95 -12.57 -12.03 2.55
N MET A 96 -12.94 -11.89 1.29
CA MET A 96 -12.16 -12.39 0.15
C MET A 96 -10.80 -11.69 0.03
N THR A 97 -10.76 -10.38 0.25
CA THR A 97 -9.50 -9.63 0.26
C THR A 97 -8.58 -10.11 1.38
N ILE A 98 -9.12 -10.33 2.57
CA ILE A 98 -8.35 -10.85 3.72
C ILE A 98 -7.78 -12.24 3.38
N GLN A 99 -8.60 -13.15 2.85
CA GLN A 99 -8.16 -14.51 2.49
C GLN A 99 -7.02 -14.49 1.47
N ASN A 100 -7.10 -13.62 0.44
CA ASN A 100 -6.04 -13.49 -0.53
C ASN A 100 -4.77 -12.92 0.10
N PHE A 101 -4.90 -11.93 0.97
CA PHE A 101 -3.76 -11.34 1.66
C PHE A 101 -3.04 -12.37 2.54
N GLU A 102 -3.81 -13.11 3.36
CA GLU A 102 -3.27 -14.17 4.21
C GLU A 102 -2.60 -15.27 3.39
N LYS A 103 -3.23 -15.68 2.29
CA LYS A 103 -2.67 -16.67 1.37
C LYS A 103 -1.34 -16.21 0.78
N ASP A 104 -1.31 -15.03 0.16
CA ASP A 104 -0.12 -14.54 -0.54
C ASP A 104 1.05 -14.30 0.43
N PHE A 105 0.78 -13.90 1.67
CA PHE A 105 1.81 -13.71 2.70
C PHE A 105 2.23 -15.02 3.40
N ALA A 106 1.43 -16.08 3.33
CA ALA A 106 1.79 -17.39 3.84
C ALA A 106 2.56 -18.25 2.82
N GLU A 107 2.42 -17.97 1.52
CA GLU A 107 3.06 -18.74 0.46
C GLU A 107 4.58 -18.53 0.43
N ASP A 108 5.34 -19.64 0.47
CA ASP A 108 6.81 -19.64 0.31
C ASP A 108 7.23 -19.92 -1.13
N ASN A 109 6.45 -19.44 -2.09
CA ASN A 109 6.76 -19.58 -3.49
C ASN A 109 8.09 -18.88 -3.83
N ILE A 110 8.93 -19.59 -4.57
CA ILE A 110 10.19 -19.03 -5.06
C ILE A 110 9.88 -18.08 -6.21
N LEU A 111 10.29 -16.83 -6.06
CA LEU A 111 10.32 -15.85 -7.13
C LEU A 111 11.77 -15.61 -7.51
N ILE A 112 12.08 -15.77 -8.80
CA ILE A 112 13.41 -15.46 -9.32
C ILE A 112 13.39 -14.04 -9.86
N TYR A 113 14.21 -13.17 -9.30
CA TYR A 113 14.41 -11.78 -9.71
C TYR A 113 15.89 -11.41 -9.51
N ARG A 114 16.37 -10.42 -10.23
CA ARG A 114 17.79 -10.02 -10.25
C ARG A 114 18.17 -9.08 -9.12
N ASP A 115 17.27 -8.15 -8.83
CA ASP A 115 17.50 -7.09 -7.84
C ASP A 115 16.16 -6.51 -7.37
N PHE A 116 16.21 -5.65 -6.36
CA PHE A 116 15.03 -4.99 -5.79
C PHE A 116 14.20 -4.20 -6.82
N LYS A 117 14.87 -3.60 -7.82
CA LYS A 117 14.19 -2.81 -8.87
C LYS A 117 13.30 -3.69 -9.73
N GLU A 118 13.73 -4.92 -10.01
CA GLU A 118 12.90 -5.88 -10.76
C GLU A 118 11.63 -6.27 -10.00
N LEU A 119 11.63 -6.27 -8.65
CA LEU A 119 10.40 -6.46 -7.88
C LEU A 119 9.40 -5.32 -8.13
N ILE A 120 9.87 -4.08 -8.25
CA ILE A 120 9.01 -2.94 -8.58
C ILE A 120 8.47 -3.07 -10.01
N ASP A 121 9.27 -3.52 -10.96
CA ASP A 121 8.80 -3.82 -12.32
C ASP A 121 7.72 -4.90 -12.30
N LEU A 122 7.94 -6.02 -11.58
CA LEU A 122 6.97 -7.11 -11.46
C LEU A 122 5.66 -6.68 -10.81
N LEU A 123 5.71 -5.78 -9.81
CA LEU A 123 4.53 -5.18 -9.19
C LEU A 123 3.66 -4.46 -10.24
N ASN A 124 4.27 -3.80 -11.19
CA ASN A 124 3.59 -3.01 -12.21
C ASN A 124 3.16 -3.83 -13.44
N TYR A 125 3.77 -4.97 -13.72
CA TYR A 125 3.45 -5.80 -14.90
C TYR A 125 2.28 -6.76 -14.75
N HIS A 126 1.61 -6.82 -13.60
CA HIS A 126 0.44 -7.70 -13.32
C HIS A 126 0.63 -9.19 -13.63
N ARG A 127 1.87 -9.67 -13.68
CA ARG A 127 2.17 -11.07 -13.95
C ARG A 127 1.92 -11.97 -12.73
N TYR A 128 2.07 -11.39 -11.55
CA TYR A 128 1.88 -12.06 -10.25
C TYR A 128 0.85 -11.29 -9.44
N SER A 129 0.35 -11.90 -8.37
CA SER A 129 -0.40 -11.13 -7.37
C SER A 129 0.45 -10.00 -6.82
N ARG A 130 -0.09 -8.80 -6.77
CA ARG A 130 0.61 -7.64 -6.19
C ARG A 130 0.89 -7.83 -4.71
N LEU A 131 -0.01 -8.49 -3.96
CA LEU A 131 0.21 -8.79 -2.56
C LEU A 131 1.41 -9.74 -2.38
N PHE A 132 1.56 -10.74 -3.25
CA PHE A 132 2.72 -11.62 -3.24
C PHE A 132 4.02 -10.85 -3.54
N ILE A 133 4.02 -9.94 -4.51
CA ILE A 133 5.19 -9.09 -4.78
C ILE A 133 5.48 -8.15 -3.60
N MET A 134 4.45 -7.57 -2.97
CA MET A 134 4.64 -6.77 -1.75
C MET A 134 5.30 -7.55 -0.62
N LYS A 135 4.91 -8.84 -0.41
CA LYS A 135 5.63 -9.73 0.52
C LYS A 135 7.12 -9.78 0.19
N LYS A 136 7.49 -10.01 -1.08
CA LYS A 136 8.90 -10.08 -1.51
C LYS A 136 9.65 -8.77 -1.31
N ILE A 137 9.01 -7.63 -1.55
CA ILE A 137 9.57 -6.31 -1.26
C ILE A 137 9.87 -6.17 0.25
N PHE A 138 8.94 -6.57 1.13
CA PHE A 138 9.17 -6.49 2.57
C PHE A 138 10.23 -7.48 3.07
N GLU A 139 10.33 -8.68 2.48
CA GLU A 139 11.41 -9.62 2.75
C GLU A 139 12.79 -9.01 2.43
N GLU A 140 12.94 -8.37 1.28
CA GLU A 140 14.18 -7.65 0.89
C GLU A 140 14.51 -6.46 1.81
N LEU A 141 13.48 -5.78 2.32
CA LEU A 141 13.64 -4.69 3.28
C LEU A 141 13.89 -5.18 4.72
N ASN A 142 13.97 -6.51 4.92
CA ASN A 142 14.08 -7.15 6.25
C ASN A 142 12.96 -6.73 7.20
N MET A 143 11.76 -6.50 6.69
CA MET A 143 10.57 -6.17 7.46
C MET A 143 9.74 -7.43 7.71
N ARG A 144 9.63 -7.83 8.98
CA ARG A 144 8.73 -8.92 9.38
C ARG A 144 7.27 -8.44 9.29
N ASN A 145 6.33 -9.38 9.30
CA ASN A 145 4.91 -9.05 9.23
C ASN A 145 4.47 -8.08 10.34
N GLU A 146 5.05 -8.18 11.54
CA GLU A 146 4.79 -7.27 12.65
C GLU A 146 5.31 -5.86 12.37
N ASP A 147 6.49 -5.75 11.77
CA ASP A 147 7.11 -4.47 11.41
C ASP A 147 6.28 -3.76 10.31
N VAL A 148 5.84 -4.53 9.29
CA VAL A 148 4.91 -4.06 8.25
C VAL A 148 3.59 -3.59 8.87
N TYR A 149 3.03 -4.37 9.82
CA TYR A 149 1.78 -4.01 10.46
C TYR A 149 1.89 -2.71 11.27
N ILE A 150 2.95 -2.55 12.07
CA ILE A 150 3.17 -1.32 12.85
C ILE A 150 3.31 -0.12 11.91
N ALA A 151 4.17 -0.22 10.90
CA ALA A 151 4.38 0.85 9.93
C ALA A 151 3.07 1.21 9.17
N TYR A 152 2.30 0.19 8.78
CA TYR A 152 0.99 0.36 8.13
C TYR A 152 0.01 1.14 9.01
N ILE A 153 -0.13 0.76 10.29
CA ILE A 153 -1.01 1.46 11.23
C ILE A 153 -0.58 2.91 11.43
N THR A 154 0.72 3.14 11.61
CA THR A 154 1.28 4.49 11.76
C THR A 154 0.92 5.36 10.56
N LYS A 155 1.15 4.85 9.34
CA LYS A 155 0.83 5.59 8.11
C LYS A 155 -0.67 5.78 7.92
N ASN A 156 -1.49 4.77 8.23
CA ASN A 156 -2.95 4.86 8.16
C ASN A 156 -3.48 5.95 9.11
N CYS A 157 -2.97 6.03 10.34
CA CYS A 157 -3.30 7.07 11.30
C CYS A 157 -2.91 8.46 10.78
N LEU A 158 -1.69 8.59 10.23
CA LEU A 158 -1.23 9.85 9.63
C LEU A 158 -2.12 10.26 8.45
N ASN A 159 -2.43 9.33 7.55
CA ASN A 159 -3.28 9.61 6.39
C ASN A 159 -4.69 10.03 6.82
N LYS A 160 -5.24 9.39 7.86
CA LYS A 160 -6.51 9.79 8.46
C LYS A 160 -6.43 11.20 9.05
N PHE A 161 -5.39 11.48 9.83
CA PHE A 161 -5.15 12.81 10.39
C PHE A 161 -5.03 13.87 9.29
N ARG A 162 -4.32 13.61 8.21
CA ARG A 162 -4.22 14.50 7.05
C ARG A 162 -5.61 14.83 6.47
N GLN A 163 -6.47 13.81 6.26
CA GLN A 163 -7.83 14.02 5.75
C GLN A 163 -8.68 14.86 6.70
N ASP A 164 -8.60 14.60 8.02
CA ASP A 164 -9.34 15.32 9.04
C ASP A 164 -8.89 16.81 9.16
N ASN A 165 -7.68 17.13 8.65
CA ASN A 165 -7.06 18.46 8.73
C ASN A 165 -6.89 19.17 7.38
N GLY A 166 -7.72 18.85 6.38
CA GLY A 166 -7.80 19.63 5.14
C GLY A 166 -6.86 19.16 4.02
N TYR A 167 -6.42 17.89 4.04
CA TYR A 167 -5.59 17.36 2.96
C TYR A 167 -6.32 17.39 1.60
N LYS A 168 -7.62 17.08 1.62
CA LYS A 168 -8.45 17.00 0.41
C LYS A 168 -8.67 18.37 -0.25
N ASP A 169 -8.73 19.45 0.51
CA ASP A 169 -8.90 20.81 0.01
C ASP A 169 -7.57 21.56 -0.18
N GLY A 170 -6.43 20.89 0.13
CA GLY A 170 -5.09 21.45 -0.03
C GLY A 170 -4.65 22.40 1.09
N SER A 171 -5.40 22.52 2.17
CA SER A 171 -5.06 23.40 3.30
C SER A 171 -4.11 22.75 4.31
N TYR A 172 -3.94 21.43 4.26
CA TYR A 172 -3.04 20.70 5.15
C TYR A 172 -1.57 21.01 4.88
N ILE A 173 -0.80 21.25 5.93
CA ILE A 173 0.64 21.55 5.86
C ILE A 173 1.41 20.30 6.33
N LYS A 174 2.12 19.65 5.40
CA LYS A 174 2.94 18.46 5.69
C LYS A 174 4.19 18.73 6.54
N ASN A 175 4.64 19.99 6.60
CA ASN A 175 5.85 20.35 7.35
C ASN A 175 5.47 20.82 8.76
N TRP A 176 5.91 20.09 9.78
CA TRP A 176 5.70 20.38 11.19
C TRP A 176 7.01 20.84 11.84
N ASN A 177 7.14 22.11 12.11
CA ASN A 177 8.34 22.71 12.72
C ASN A 177 9.63 22.41 11.93
N GLY A 178 9.57 22.46 10.62
CA GLY A 178 10.73 22.24 9.74
C GLY A 178 11.00 20.76 9.39
N ARG A 179 10.14 19.84 9.80
CA ARG A 179 10.25 18.40 9.53
C ARG A 179 8.99 17.90 8.84
N GLU A 180 9.14 16.98 7.92
CA GLU A 180 7.99 16.33 7.29
C GLU A 180 7.21 15.48 8.30
N ASP A 181 5.90 15.48 8.18
CA ASP A 181 4.99 14.73 9.05
C ASP A 181 5.22 13.21 9.01
N ASN A 182 5.66 12.66 7.87
CA ASN A 182 6.09 11.26 7.77
C ASN A 182 7.23 10.96 8.76
N ILE A 183 8.28 11.79 8.79
CA ILE A 183 9.42 11.60 9.68
C ILE A 183 8.96 11.64 11.14
N VAL A 184 8.12 12.62 11.48
CA VAL A 184 7.61 12.78 12.86
C VAL A 184 6.71 11.61 13.28
N ALA A 185 5.92 11.06 12.36
CA ALA A 185 5.00 9.97 12.66
C ALA A 185 5.69 8.62 12.87
N PHE A 186 6.87 8.42 12.26
CA PHE A 186 7.62 7.16 12.33
C PHE A 186 8.73 7.15 13.42
N GLU A 187 8.91 8.22 14.18
CA GLU A 187 9.75 8.29 15.39
C GLU A 187 9.01 7.81 16.64
#